data_bb8e29fdb43dd9501804c32b8aa671b5
#
_entry.id   bb8e29fdb43dd9501804c32b8aa671b5
#
_cell.length_a   1.000
_cell.length_b   1.000
_cell.length_c   1.000
_cell.angle_alpha   90.00
_cell.angle_beta   90.00
_cell.angle_gamma   90.00
#
_symmetry.space_group_name_H-M   'P 1'
#
loop_
_entity.id
_entity.type
_entity.pdbx_description
1 polymer ?
#
loop_
_entity_poly.entity_id
_entity_poly.type
_entity_poly.pdbx_seq_one_letter_code
_entity_poly.pdbx_strand_id
1 'polypeptide(L)'
;MNTTKKLMTMLLVMLAITAGHAQDATERSISVEALGVHNIVGINFDSRFRGNHGIGFRVGVGYAQGKGKHIYFSPSGTKTQGVAFPIEINYLLGKKEQKLELGLGASLGYYGERMEFGIIGGHQYMPVTEKKFGYFVFGNIGYRLQTNSGLMIRIGWAPSINFDDGGCHYLQRRLLSSLYISVGWRL
;
A
#
# COMPACT_ATOMS: atom_id res chain seq x y z
N MET A 1 -4.68 -30.15 9.81
CA MET A 1 -4.73 -29.36 8.55
C MET A 1 -4.07 -28.00 8.84
N ASN A 2 -2.90 -27.74 8.25
CA ASN A 2 -2.03 -26.60 8.58
C ASN A 2 -2.76 -25.27 8.44
N THR A 3 -2.51 -24.35 9.37
CA THR A 3 -3.10 -22.99 9.42
C THR A 3 -2.94 -22.23 8.08
N THR A 4 -1.81 -22.43 7.40
CA THR A 4 -1.53 -21.88 6.06
C THR A 4 -2.49 -22.40 5.00
N LYS A 5 -2.87 -23.67 5.03
CA LYS A 5 -3.86 -24.23 4.08
C LYS A 5 -5.26 -23.67 4.33
N LYS A 6 -5.64 -23.45 5.61
CA LYS A 6 -6.92 -22.82 5.96
C LYS A 6 -6.99 -21.38 5.48
N LEU A 7 -5.89 -20.62 5.66
CA LEU A 7 -5.82 -19.22 5.20
C LEU A 7 -5.91 -19.14 3.67
N MET A 8 -5.20 -20.01 2.96
CA MET A 8 -5.22 -20.07 1.49
C MET A 8 -6.58 -20.50 0.94
N THR A 9 -7.25 -21.45 1.61
CA THR A 9 -8.61 -21.87 1.24
C THR A 9 -9.61 -20.74 1.49
N MET A 10 -9.48 -20.01 2.59
CA MET A 10 -10.33 -18.86 2.91
C MET A 10 -10.15 -17.71 1.90
N LEU A 11 -8.90 -17.45 1.48
CA LEU A 11 -8.58 -16.48 0.44
C LEU A 11 -9.16 -16.88 -0.92
N LEU A 12 -9.05 -18.16 -1.30
CA LEU A 12 -9.64 -18.72 -2.53
C LEU A 12 -11.16 -18.69 -2.50
N VAL A 13 -11.80 -18.96 -1.36
CA VAL A 13 -13.25 -18.87 -1.20
C VAL A 13 -13.71 -17.41 -1.31
N MET A 14 -12.99 -16.45 -0.70
CA MET A 14 -13.29 -15.03 -0.88
C MET A 14 -13.16 -14.58 -2.36
N LEU A 15 -12.12 -15.03 -3.06
CA LEU A 15 -11.99 -14.77 -4.51
C LEU A 15 -13.13 -15.42 -5.33
N ALA A 16 -13.58 -16.62 -4.98
CA ALA A 16 -14.65 -17.30 -5.67
C ALA A 16 -16.04 -16.68 -5.45
N ILE A 17 -16.30 -16.15 -4.24
CA ILE A 17 -17.56 -15.45 -3.93
C ILE A 17 -17.68 -14.15 -4.74
N THR A 18 -16.56 -13.45 -5.02
CA THR A 18 -16.57 -12.25 -5.85
C THR A 18 -16.78 -12.54 -7.35
N ALA A 19 -16.52 -13.75 -7.81
CA ALA A 19 -16.70 -14.13 -9.22
C ALA A 19 -18.15 -14.50 -9.58
N GLY A 20 -18.99 -14.81 -8.60
CA GLY A 20 -20.34 -15.37 -8.81
C GLY A 20 -21.48 -14.37 -9.02
N HIS A 21 -21.27 -13.06 -8.87
CA HIS A 21 -22.36 -12.05 -8.93
C HIS A 21 -22.20 -11.03 -10.07
N ALA A 22 -21.71 -11.45 -11.21
CA ALA A 22 -21.48 -10.60 -12.37
C ALA A 22 -22.73 -10.51 -13.28
N GLN A 23 -23.80 -9.88 -12.81
CA GLN A 23 -24.91 -9.49 -13.69
C GLN A 23 -24.98 -7.99 -14.02
N ASP A 24 -24.30 -7.13 -13.28
CA ASP A 24 -24.01 -5.74 -13.69
C ASP A 24 -22.51 -5.65 -13.99
N ALA A 25 -22.13 -5.13 -15.15
CA ALA A 25 -20.74 -5.00 -15.57
C ALA A 25 -19.90 -4.32 -14.49
N THR A 26 -19.20 -5.14 -13.70
CA THR A 26 -18.36 -4.70 -12.60
C THR A 26 -17.13 -4.05 -13.16
N GLU A 27 -16.92 -2.79 -12.87
CA GLU A 27 -15.74 -2.08 -13.34
C GLU A 27 -14.48 -2.55 -12.61
N ARG A 28 -13.48 -2.92 -13.38
CA ARG A 28 -12.15 -3.33 -12.93
C ARG A 28 -11.08 -2.46 -13.57
N SER A 29 -10.00 -2.24 -12.87
CA SER A 29 -8.87 -1.49 -13.42
C SER A 29 -7.54 -1.95 -12.83
N ILE A 30 -6.47 -1.77 -13.60
CA ILE A 30 -5.10 -1.93 -13.15
C ILE A 30 -4.40 -0.59 -13.25
N SER A 31 -3.59 -0.25 -12.25
CA SER A 31 -2.86 1.01 -12.21
C SER A 31 -1.47 0.87 -11.62
N VAL A 32 -0.59 1.75 -12.06
CA VAL A 32 0.71 2.00 -11.43
C VAL A 32 0.55 3.24 -10.56
N GLU A 33 1.01 3.17 -9.33
CA GLU A 33 0.97 4.26 -8.36
C GLU A 33 2.38 4.61 -7.91
N ALA A 34 2.69 5.88 -7.91
CA ALA A 34 3.91 6.41 -7.34
C ALA A 34 3.61 7.07 -5.99
N LEU A 35 4.51 6.86 -5.03
CA LEU A 35 4.39 7.34 -3.65
C LEU A 35 3.21 6.69 -2.90
N GLY A 36 2.44 7.47 -2.15
CA GLY A 36 1.27 6.99 -1.42
C GLY A 36 1.60 5.80 -0.51
N VAL A 37 0.72 4.80 -0.47
CA VAL A 37 0.86 3.62 0.40
C VAL A 37 2.01 2.70 0.00
N HIS A 38 2.47 2.78 -1.25
CA HIS A 38 3.61 2.00 -1.74
C HIS A 38 4.97 2.60 -1.38
N ASN A 39 5.01 3.86 -0.99
CA ASN A 39 6.20 4.65 -0.67
C ASN A 39 7.03 5.06 -1.92
N ILE A 40 7.38 4.15 -2.81
CA ILE A 40 8.09 4.48 -4.06
C ILE A 40 7.18 4.22 -5.25
N VAL A 41 6.88 2.95 -5.53
CA VAL A 41 6.07 2.57 -6.68
C VAL A 41 5.36 1.25 -6.39
N GLY A 42 4.15 1.11 -6.93
CA GLY A 42 3.39 -0.13 -6.85
C GLY A 42 2.39 -0.29 -7.97
N ILE A 43 1.87 -1.49 -8.06
CA ILE A 43 0.81 -1.86 -8.99
C ILE A 43 -0.41 -2.20 -8.16
N ASN A 44 -1.56 -1.67 -8.57
CA ASN A 44 -2.84 -1.88 -7.92
C ASN A 44 -3.85 -2.50 -8.88
N PHE A 45 -4.63 -3.42 -8.36
CA PHE A 45 -5.87 -3.88 -8.95
C PHE A 45 -7.03 -3.32 -8.15
N ASP A 46 -7.96 -2.67 -8.82
CA ASP A 46 -9.16 -2.06 -8.23
C ASP A 46 -10.41 -2.70 -8.87
N SER A 47 -11.40 -3.02 -8.06
CA SER A 47 -12.67 -3.57 -8.53
C SER A 47 -13.84 -2.97 -7.77
N ARG A 48 -14.91 -2.67 -8.50
CA ARG A 48 -16.17 -2.27 -7.90
C ARG A 48 -17.02 -3.49 -7.57
N PHE A 49 -17.86 -3.40 -6.55
CA PHE A 49 -18.85 -4.47 -6.29
C PHE A 49 -20.05 -4.34 -7.22
N ARG A 50 -20.38 -3.12 -7.68
CA ARG A 50 -21.49 -2.86 -8.59
C ARG A 50 -21.19 -1.65 -9.47
N GLY A 51 -21.33 -1.80 -10.77
CA GLY A 51 -21.19 -0.70 -11.74
C GLY A 51 -19.82 -0.03 -11.69
N ASN A 52 -19.81 1.30 -11.84
CA ASN A 52 -18.61 2.13 -11.93
C ASN A 52 -18.43 3.15 -10.78
N HIS A 53 -19.25 3.07 -9.75
CA HIS A 53 -19.22 3.96 -8.57
C HIS A 53 -19.56 3.17 -7.30
N GLY A 54 -19.59 3.85 -6.15
CA GLY A 54 -19.93 3.22 -4.87
C GLY A 54 -18.77 2.41 -4.29
N ILE A 55 -19.13 1.36 -3.54
CA ILE A 55 -18.16 0.54 -2.80
C ILE A 55 -17.37 -0.35 -3.75
N GLY A 56 -16.08 -0.49 -3.46
CA GLY A 56 -15.17 -1.41 -4.10
C GLY A 56 -13.98 -1.72 -3.22
N PHE A 57 -13.04 -2.47 -3.77
CA PHE A 57 -11.80 -2.79 -3.09
C PHE A 57 -10.62 -2.56 -4.03
N ARG A 58 -9.46 -2.32 -3.43
CA ARG A 58 -8.17 -2.27 -4.09
C ARG A 58 -7.20 -3.17 -3.35
N VAL A 59 -6.41 -3.89 -4.12
CA VAL A 59 -5.28 -4.66 -3.64
C VAL A 59 -4.05 -4.29 -4.47
N GLY A 60 -2.89 -4.27 -3.85
CA GLY A 60 -1.68 -3.87 -4.55
C GLY A 60 -0.45 -4.62 -4.08
N VAL A 61 0.61 -4.44 -4.83
CA VAL A 61 1.97 -4.82 -4.46
C VAL A 61 2.89 -3.68 -4.84
N GLY A 62 3.79 -3.32 -3.94
CA GLY A 62 4.70 -2.20 -4.20
C GLY A 62 6.04 -2.34 -3.52
N TYR A 63 6.99 -1.57 -4.03
CA TYR A 63 8.31 -1.44 -3.47
C TYR A 63 8.38 -0.21 -2.57
N ALA A 64 8.85 -0.43 -1.35
CA ALA A 64 9.06 0.61 -0.37
C ALA A 64 10.53 0.74 -0.01
N GLN A 65 11.02 1.97 0.08
CA GLN A 65 12.37 2.29 0.50
C GLN A 65 12.35 3.52 1.42
N GLY A 66 13.08 3.45 2.50
CA GLY A 66 13.23 4.54 3.45
C GLY A 66 14.66 4.65 3.96
N LYS A 67 15.04 5.87 4.36
CA LYS A 67 16.28 6.14 5.10
C LYS A 67 15.90 6.86 6.39
N GLY A 68 16.38 6.36 7.51
CA GLY A 68 16.17 6.99 8.80
C GLY A 68 17.47 7.25 9.53
N LYS A 69 17.44 8.17 10.49
CA LYS A 69 18.53 8.37 11.43
C LYS A 69 18.13 7.72 12.75
N HIS A 70 18.98 6.90 13.31
CA HIS A 70 18.82 6.42 14.69
C HIS A 70 18.94 7.62 15.63
N ILE A 71 17.87 7.90 16.40
CA ILE A 71 17.74 9.14 17.17
C ILE A 71 18.72 9.19 18.36
N TYR A 72 19.21 8.05 18.84
CA TYR A 72 19.92 8.06 20.13
C TYR A 72 21.40 7.63 20.11
N PHE A 73 21.90 6.80 19.20
CA PHE A 73 23.24 6.24 19.37
C PHE A 73 24.03 5.91 18.10
N SER A 74 23.59 6.25 16.91
CA SER A 74 24.38 5.97 15.70
C SER A 74 24.47 7.15 14.76
N PRO A 75 25.69 7.58 14.36
CA PRO A 75 25.89 8.61 13.35
C PRO A 75 25.54 8.13 11.93
N SER A 76 25.30 6.83 11.75
CA SER A 76 24.96 6.21 10.47
C SER A 76 23.47 5.97 10.35
N GLY A 77 22.93 6.26 9.15
CA GLY A 77 21.52 6.04 8.84
C GLY A 77 21.21 4.57 8.66
N THR A 78 19.98 4.18 8.96
CA THR A 78 19.44 2.86 8.62
C THR A 78 18.73 2.96 7.28
N LYS A 79 18.98 2.01 6.41
CA LYS A 79 18.24 1.85 5.15
C LYS A 79 17.24 0.72 5.29
N THR A 80 15.98 1.02 5.01
CA THR A 80 14.89 0.04 4.97
C THR A 80 14.42 -0.10 3.55
N GLN A 81 14.29 -1.33 3.07
CA GLN A 81 13.73 -1.62 1.76
C GLN A 81 12.91 -2.90 1.82
N GLY A 82 11.85 -2.96 1.03
CA GLY A 82 11.00 -4.15 1.06
C GLY A 82 9.81 -4.08 0.12
N VAL A 83 8.95 -5.07 0.26
CA VAL A 83 7.72 -5.21 -0.50
C VAL A 83 6.53 -4.99 0.40
N ALA A 84 5.57 -4.19 -0.06
CA ALA A 84 4.34 -3.87 0.64
C ALA A 84 3.13 -4.39 -0.14
N PHE A 85 2.12 -4.85 0.58
CA PHE A 85 0.85 -5.39 0.06
C PHE A 85 -0.31 -4.60 0.67
N PRO A 86 -0.67 -3.44 0.11
CA PRO A 86 -1.83 -2.68 0.56
C PRO A 86 -3.14 -3.36 0.13
N ILE A 87 -4.10 -3.33 1.05
CA ILE A 87 -5.48 -3.76 0.83
C ILE A 87 -6.37 -2.62 1.32
N GLU A 88 -7.34 -2.21 0.52
CA GLU A 88 -8.19 -1.06 0.77
C GLU A 88 -9.63 -1.36 0.38
N ILE A 89 -10.56 -0.93 1.21
CA ILE A 89 -11.98 -0.77 0.84
C ILE A 89 -12.16 0.71 0.53
N ASN A 90 -12.74 1.01 -0.63
CA ASN A 90 -12.92 2.38 -1.07
C ASN A 90 -14.34 2.64 -1.59
N TYR A 91 -14.73 3.89 -1.54
CA TYR A 91 -16.00 4.38 -2.03
C TYR A 91 -15.79 5.49 -3.04
N LEU A 92 -16.38 5.36 -4.22
CA LEU A 92 -16.33 6.35 -5.28
C LEU A 92 -17.64 7.16 -5.29
N LEU A 93 -17.50 8.45 -5.03
CA LEU A 93 -18.55 9.46 -5.14
C LEU A 93 -18.46 10.14 -6.50
N GLY A 94 -19.56 10.12 -7.25
CA GLY A 94 -19.62 10.73 -8.59
C GLY A 94 -20.16 9.72 -9.63
N LYS A 95 -20.80 10.23 -10.66
CA LYS A 95 -21.47 9.40 -11.68
C LYS A 95 -20.82 9.48 -13.08
N LYS A 96 -19.99 10.49 -13.28
CA LYS A 96 -19.30 10.73 -14.56
C LYS A 96 -17.83 10.31 -14.47
N GLU A 97 -17.04 10.88 -15.34
CA GLU A 97 -15.60 10.64 -15.42
C GLU A 97 -14.84 11.09 -14.16
N GLN A 98 -15.37 12.09 -13.46
CA GLN A 98 -14.76 12.68 -12.27
C GLN A 98 -15.38 12.11 -11.01
N LYS A 99 -14.57 11.55 -10.15
CA LYS A 99 -15.00 10.88 -8.92
C LYS A 99 -14.12 11.30 -7.75
N LEU A 100 -14.75 11.55 -6.61
CA LEU A 100 -14.06 11.62 -5.32
C LEU A 100 -13.91 10.20 -4.79
N GLU A 101 -12.73 9.84 -4.35
CA GLU A 101 -12.41 8.57 -3.75
C GLU A 101 -12.15 8.71 -2.27
N LEU A 102 -12.86 7.92 -1.45
CA LEU A 102 -12.64 7.79 -0.03
C LEU A 102 -12.34 6.34 0.28
N GLY A 103 -11.31 6.06 1.07
CA GLY A 103 -10.90 4.71 1.37
C GLY A 103 -10.35 4.54 2.77
N LEU A 104 -10.36 3.28 3.21
CA LEU A 104 -9.73 2.82 4.43
C LEU A 104 -9.05 1.48 4.14
N GLY A 105 -7.80 1.35 4.56
CA GLY A 105 -7.03 0.16 4.27
C GLY A 105 -5.93 -0.15 5.26
N ALA A 106 -5.30 -1.29 5.03
CA ALA A 106 -4.09 -1.71 5.73
C ALA A 106 -3.03 -2.14 4.72
N SER A 107 -1.79 -1.91 5.04
CA SER A 107 -0.65 -2.39 4.27
C SER A 107 0.17 -3.33 5.12
N LEU A 108 0.43 -4.51 4.58
CA LEU A 108 1.31 -5.52 5.14
C LEU A 108 2.62 -5.49 4.36
N GLY A 109 3.76 -5.64 5.02
CA GLY A 109 5.02 -5.59 4.30
C GLY A 109 6.10 -6.45 4.92
N TYR A 110 7.06 -6.83 4.08
CA TYR A 110 8.24 -7.55 4.50
C TYR A 110 9.46 -6.72 4.10
N TYR A 111 10.23 -6.29 5.10
CA TYR A 111 11.28 -5.30 4.95
C TYR A 111 12.60 -5.83 5.46
N GLY A 112 13.67 -5.49 4.76
CA GLY A 112 15.04 -5.63 5.23
C GLY A 112 15.54 -4.29 5.75
N GLU A 113 15.97 -4.24 7.00
CA GLU A 113 16.64 -3.10 7.61
C GLU A 113 18.14 -3.35 7.61
N ARG A 114 18.89 -2.47 6.98
CA ARG A 114 20.35 -2.49 6.98
C ARG A 114 20.86 -1.31 7.79
N MET A 115 21.50 -1.60 8.90
CA MET A 115 22.23 -0.60 9.69
C MET A 115 23.58 -0.33 9.01
N GLU A 116 23.84 0.92 8.64
CA GLU A 116 25.15 1.34 8.15
C GLU A 116 26.07 1.63 9.32
N PHE A 117 27.34 1.43 9.15
CA PHE A 117 28.40 1.52 10.14
C PHE A 117 28.29 2.69 11.13
N GLY A 118 28.53 2.41 12.40
CA GLY A 118 28.81 3.39 13.43
C GLY A 118 30.06 3.01 14.23
N ILE A 119 30.83 3.98 14.63
CA ILE A 119 31.89 3.82 15.63
C ILE A 119 31.32 4.32 16.94
N ILE A 120 31.12 3.43 17.91
CA ILE A 120 30.74 3.80 19.28
C ILE A 120 31.85 3.30 20.20
N GLY A 121 32.47 4.23 20.95
CA GLY A 121 33.51 3.87 21.92
C GLY A 121 34.76 3.21 21.31
N GLY A 122 35.11 3.49 20.05
CA GLY A 122 36.27 2.93 19.39
C GLY A 122 36.06 1.53 18.78
N HIS A 123 34.89 0.95 18.89
CA HIS A 123 34.55 -0.34 18.28
C HIS A 123 33.80 -0.15 16.95
N GLN A 124 34.26 -0.89 15.94
CA GLN A 124 33.64 -0.96 14.62
C GLN A 124 32.50 -1.98 14.65
N TYR A 125 31.27 -1.55 14.39
CA TYR A 125 30.13 -2.46 14.24
C TYR A 125 29.96 -2.85 12.79
N MET A 126 29.83 -4.16 12.51
CA MET A 126 29.54 -4.65 11.18
C MET A 126 28.09 -4.36 10.77
N PRO A 127 27.80 -4.10 9.49
CA PRO A 127 26.44 -3.89 9.03
C PRO A 127 25.61 -5.16 9.25
N VAL A 128 24.56 -5.01 10.07
CA VAL A 128 23.59 -6.09 10.31
C VAL A 128 22.38 -5.83 9.44
N THR A 129 21.92 -6.86 8.73
CA THR A 129 20.67 -6.81 7.98
C THR A 129 19.64 -7.68 8.70
N GLU A 130 18.62 -7.06 9.23
CA GLU A 130 17.47 -7.73 9.83
C GLU A 130 16.28 -7.70 8.88
N LYS A 131 15.54 -8.80 8.85
CA LYS A 131 14.29 -8.90 8.11
C LYS A 131 13.14 -8.78 9.08
N LYS A 132 12.22 -7.83 8.82
CA LYS A 132 11.08 -7.53 9.70
C LYS A 132 9.77 -7.51 8.90
N PHE A 133 8.73 -8.01 9.54
CA PHE A 133 7.37 -7.83 9.09
C PHE A 133 6.84 -6.51 9.67
N GLY A 134 6.24 -5.68 8.82
CA GLY A 134 5.64 -4.43 9.25
C GLY A 134 4.22 -4.30 8.71
N TYR A 135 3.39 -3.56 9.43
CA TYR A 135 2.03 -3.22 9.00
C TYR A 135 1.65 -1.82 9.44
N PHE A 136 0.75 -1.21 8.72
CA PHE A 136 0.13 0.05 9.08
C PHE A 136 -1.28 0.13 8.51
N VAL A 137 -2.12 0.96 9.11
CA VAL A 137 -3.42 1.33 8.54
C VAL A 137 -3.34 2.70 7.90
N PHE A 138 -4.18 2.93 6.89
CA PHE A 138 -4.22 4.20 6.18
C PHE A 138 -5.65 4.57 5.78
N GLY A 139 -5.92 5.87 5.77
CA GLY A 139 -7.05 6.44 5.07
C GLY A 139 -6.67 6.81 3.65
N ASN A 140 -7.64 7.05 2.79
CA ASN A 140 -7.44 7.55 1.44
C ASN A 140 -8.49 8.60 1.12
N ILE A 141 -8.03 9.77 0.67
CA ILE A 141 -8.87 10.82 0.12
C ILE A 141 -8.24 11.21 -1.21
N GLY A 142 -8.94 10.95 -2.30
CA GLY A 142 -8.38 11.16 -3.63
C GLY A 142 -9.41 11.62 -4.67
N TYR A 143 -8.87 12.14 -5.73
CA TYR A 143 -9.61 12.46 -6.95
C TYR A 143 -9.25 11.43 -8.01
N ARG A 144 -10.26 10.88 -8.67
CA ARG A 144 -10.13 9.92 -9.76
C ARG A 144 -10.78 10.49 -11.01
N LEU A 145 -9.99 10.67 -12.06
CA LEU A 145 -10.45 10.91 -13.41
C LEU A 145 -10.44 9.60 -14.18
N GLN A 146 -11.56 9.25 -14.77
CA GLN A 146 -11.71 8.00 -15.50
C GLN A 146 -12.43 8.28 -16.81
N THR A 147 -11.70 8.21 -17.90
CA THR A 147 -12.21 8.54 -19.24
C THR A 147 -13.04 7.40 -19.81
N ASN A 148 -13.89 7.71 -20.78
CA ASN A 148 -14.66 6.72 -21.52
C ASN A 148 -13.76 5.76 -22.32
N SER A 149 -12.57 6.21 -22.72
CA SER A 149 -11.56 5.37 -23.40
C SER A 149 -10.89 4.35 -22.49
N GLY A 150 -11.13 4.40 -21.17
CA GLY A 150 -10.56 3.48 -20.20
C GLY A 150 -9.38 4.03 -19.40
N LEU A 151 -8.77 5.17 -19.82
CA LEU A 151 -7.68 5.77 -19.07
C LEU A 151 -8.17 6.23 -17.69
N MET A 152 -7.41 5.90 -16.67
CA MET A 152 -7.66 6.30 -15.28
C MET A 152 -6.45 7.06 -14.73
N ILE A 153 -6.70 8.23 -14.17
CA ILE A 153 -5.70 9.03 -13.44
C ILE A 153 -6.23 9.26 -12.03
N ARG A 154 -5.37 9.08 -11.04
CA ARG A 154 -5.70 9.32 -9.64
C ARG A 154 -4.63 10.17 -9.00
N ILE A 155 -5.06 11.08 -8.15
CA ILE A 155 -4.21 11.86 -7.27
C ILE A 155 -4.89 11.95 -5.92
N GLY A 156 -4.14 11.85 -4.84
CA GLY A 156 -4.74 11.91 -3.52
C GLY A 156 -3.72 11.89 -2.41
N TRP A 157 -4.26 11.74 -1.22
CA TRP A 157 -3.55 11.72 0.03
C TRP A 157 -3.99 10.51 0.85
N ALA A 158 -3.02 9.71 1.29
CA ALA A 158 -3.23 8.50 2.04
C ALA A 158 -2.52 8.58 3.41
N PRO A 159 -3.07 9.35 4.38
CA PRO A 159 -2.52 9.42 5.72
C PRO A 159 -2.49 8.06 6.37
N SER A 160 -1.40 7.74 7.06
CA SER A 160 -1.20 6.43 7.67
C SER A 160 -0.80 6.54 9.13
N ILE A 161 -1.22 5.54 9.91
CA ILE A 161 -0.90 5.39 11.33
C ILE A 161 -0.22 4.02 11.49
N ASN A 162 0.93 4.02 12.13
CA ASN A 162 1.64 2.81 12.54
C ASN A 162 1.36 2.54 14.01
N PHE A 163 0.97 1.32 14.36
CA PHE A 163 0.66 0.93 15.74
C PHE A 163 1.76 0.14 16.43
N ASP A 164 2.87 -0.15 15.72
CA ASP A 164 3.90 -1.02 16.24
C ASP A 164 5.17 -0.24 16.55
N ASP A 165 5.52 -0.15 17.85
CA ASP A 165 6.78 0.42 18.34
C ASP A 165 7.99 -0.47 18.02
N GLY A 166 7.80 -1.74 17.73
CA GLY A 166 8.83 -2.72 17.34
C GLY A 166 9.00 -2.91 15.84
N GLY A 167 8.11 -2.35 15.02
CA GLY A 167 8.16 -2.46 13.58
C GLY A 167 9.22 -1.57 12.92
N CYS A 168 9.23 -1.55 11.62
CA CYS A 168 10.16 -0.74 10.84
C CYS A 168 10.00 0.76 11.16
N HIS A 169 10.84 1.30 12.02
CA HIS A 169 10.82 2.70 12.48
C HIS A 169 10.80 3.75 11.34
N TYR A 170 11.12 3.35 10.13
CA TYR A 170 11.26 4.22 8.95
C TYR A 170 10.03 4.28 8.06
N LEU A 171 9.02 3.48 8.38
CA LEU A 171 7.69 3.64 7.78
C LEU A 171 6.85 4.69 8.50
N GLN A 172 7.39 5.36 9.53
CA GLN A 172 6.78 6.55 10.10
C GLN A 172 6.65 7.63 9.02
N ARG A 173 5.53 7.61 8.35
CA ARG A 173 5.25 8.53 7.27
C ARG A 173 4.88 9.88 7.85
N ARG A 174 5.66 10.88 7.51
CA ARG A 174 5.22 12.26 7.69
C ARG A 174 3.97 12.48 6.83
N LEU A 175 3.02 13.25 7.30
CA LEU A 175 1.76 13.57 6.60
C LEU A 175 1.94 13.92 5.13
N LEU A 176 3.01 14.65 4.77
CA LEU A 176 3.33 15.05 3.40
C LEU A 176 3.84 13.90 2.51
N SER A 177 4.41 12.84 3.08
CA SER A 177 4.91 11.70 2.28
C SER A 177 3.82 10.74 1.85
N SER A 178 2.57 11.02 2.17
CA SER A 178 1.41 10.19 1.86
C SER A 178 0.65 10.65 0.61
N LEU A 179 1.13 11.67 -0.09
CA LEU A 179 0.58 12.05 -1.40
C LEU A 179 0.91 10.97 -2.43
N TYR A 180 -0.02 10.71 -3.35
CA TYR A 180 0.19 9.77 -4.44
C TYR A 180 -0.33 10.29 -5.77
N ILE A 181 0.25 9.77 -6.83
CA ILE A 181 -0.26 9.87 -8.20
C ILE A 181 -0.31 8.46 -8.80
N SER A 182 -1.36 8.17 -9.55
CA SER A 182 -1.55 6.86 -10.16
C SER A 182 -2.12 7.00 -11.55
N VAL A 183 -1.63 6.17 -12.47
CA VAL A 183 -2.13 6.07 -13.83
C VAL A 183 -2.47 4.60 -14.11
N GLY A 184 -3.62 4.36 -14.73
CA GLY A 184 -4.10 3.03 -14.97
C GLY A 184 -5.08 2.92 -16.13
N TRP A 185 -5.60 1.72 -16.28
CA TRP A 185 -6.52 1.40 -17.36
C TRP A 185 -7.67 0.52 -16.85
N ARG A 186 -8.87 0.81 -17.34
CA ARG A 186 -10.05 -0.01 -17.11
C ARG A 186 -9.98 -1.27 -17.98
N LEU A 187 -10.27 -2.42 -17.38
CA LEU A 187 -10.30 -3.74 -18.02
C LEU A 187 -11.69 -4.04 -18.59
#